data_bbb90dc65ba161d0d6f6efc2db3bfbbb
#
_entry.id   bbb90dc65ba161d0d6f6efc2db3bfbbb
#
_cell.length_a   1.000
_cell.length_b   1.000
_cell.length_c   1.000
_cell.angle_alpha   90.00
_cell.angle_beta   90.00
_cell.angle_gamma   90.00
#
_symmetry.space_group_name_H-M   'P 1'
#
loop_
_entity.id
_entity.type
_entity.pdbx_description
1 polymer ?
#
loop_
_entity_poly.entity_id
_entity_poly.type
_entity_poly.pdbx_seq_one_letter_code
_entity_poly.pdbx_strand_id
1 'polypeptide(L)'
;MKQTICRKLIAKLVQNTYLSTFNIIFKVNLNNVIKFVQGIFYFPINNLQITKAPSYFNLKSKTSLSKGLSMRVGISEAIRLFSTTYKSPRAPRAGTLDNINNNFNEKKFNEWLAGLIDGDGCFQLSKKGYASLEITMEIRDKNCLYLVKQKFGGSIKIKSDIKWLRYRLHHKEGILLVINAVNGLIRNPDRIIQLGNLCEKYSIPLKYPEPLTFDNGWLSGFFDTDGSIYLNLLSSQVLITASQKNKFLLDNLVSLYGGTIYPMVKQGAFKWTVFRKDDISKLLTYFEINPSRSAKHKRLKLLIKYYELRKLKAHLASSNSLLGKNWKNFLKKWENYL
;
A
#
# COMPACT_ATOMS: atom_id res chain seq x y z
N MET A 1 27.98 30.24 -31.31
CA MET A 1 27.43 29.26 -32.29
C MET A 1 27.75 27.79 -31.99
N LYS A 2 29.00 27.42 -31.59
CA LYS A 2 29.35 26.00 -31.31
C LYS A 2 28.61 25.35 -30.13
N GLN A 3 28.31 26.08 -29.05
CA GLN A 3 27.59 25.52 -27.88
C GLN A 3 26.11 25.17 -28.13
N THR A 4 25.45 25.88 -29.03
CA THR A 4 24.03 25.67 -29.39
C THR A 4 23.85 24.41 -30.23
N ILE A 5 24.84 24.12 -31.09
CA ILE A 5 24.83 22.90 -31.92
C ILE A 5 25.07 21.66 -31.08
N CYS A 6 25.96 21.72 -30.09
CA CYS A 6 26.23 20.59 -29.18
C CYS A 6 25.03 20.25 -28.32
N ARG A 7 24.29 21.25 -27.79
CA ARG A 7 23.04 21.01 -27.02
C ARG A 7 21.92 20.38 -27.85
N LYS A 8 21.78 20.76 -29.14
CA LYS A 8 20.79 20.16 -30.05
C LYS A 8 21.14 18.69 -30.42
N LEU A 9 22.43 18.37 -30.55
CA LEU A 9 22.88 17.01 -30.82
C LEU A 9 22.70 16.09 -29.61
N ILE A 10 23.01 16.55 -28.40
CA ILE A 10 22.79 15.79 -27.16
C ILE A 10 21.29 15.56 -26.93
N ALA A 11 20.43 16.56 -27.16
CA ALA A 11 18.98 16.40 -27.04
C ALA A 11 18.41 15.36 -28.04
N LYS A 12 18.91 15.32 -29.29
CA LYS A 12 18.53 14.31 -30.29
C LYS A 12 19.03 12.91 -29.93
N LEU A 13 20.24 12.77 -29.40
CA LEU A 13 20.77 11.48 -28.93
C LEU A 13 19.99 10.93 -27.75
N VAL A 14 19.65 11.76 -26.77
CA VAL A 14 18.83 11.38 -25.61
C VAL A 14 17.42 10.96 -26.05
N GLN A 15 16.79 11.69 -26.97
CA GLN A 15 15.47 11.34 -27.47
C GLN A 15 15.47 9.99 -28.25
N ASN A 16 16.52 9.73 -29.06
CA ASN A 16 16.64 8.46 -29.78
C ASN A 16 16.94 7.25 -28.86
N THR A 17 17.72 7.45 -27.79
CA THR A 17 17.96 6.38 -26.81
C THR A 17 16.72 6.09 -25.97
N TYR A 18 15.91 7.08 -25.59
CA TYR A 18 14.65 6.83 -24.88
C TYR A 18 13.62 6.11 -25.76
N LEU A 19 13.49 6.46 -27.04
CA LEU A 19 12.59 5.76 -27.96
C LEU A 19 13.03 4.31 -28.24
N SER A 20 14.33 4.05 -28.33
CA SER A 20 14.84 2.69 -28.56
C SER A 20 14.69 1.79 -27.33
N THR A 21 14.94 2.32 -26.11
CA THR A 21 14.74 1.58 -24.85
C THR A 21 13.25 1.32 -24.57
N PHE A 22 12.36 2.28 -24.86
CA PHE A 22 10.91 2.08 -24.72
C PHE A 22 10.38 1.00 -25.68
N ASN A 23 10.85 0.99 -26.95
CA ASN A 23 10.49 -0.04 -27.90
C ASN A 23 11.05 -1.44 -27.55
N ILE A 24 12.25 -1.51 -26.94
CA ILE A 24 12.82 -2.77 -26.49
C ILE A 24 12.05 -3.31 -25.28
N ILE A 25 11.71 -2.47 -24.28
CA ILE A 25 10.93 -2.88 -23.11
C ILE A 25 9.52 -3.31 -23.52
N PHE A 26 8.87 -2.62 -24.46
CA PHE A 26 7.54 -3.00 -24.95
C PHE A 26 7.56 -4.31 -25.75
N LYS A 27 8.58 -4.53 -26.61
CA LYS A 27 8.75 -5.79 -27.33
C LYS A 27 9.08 -6.96 -26.39
N VAL A 28 9.91 -6.76 -25.36
CA VAL A 28 10.24 -7.82 -24.39
C VAL A 28 9.00 -8.21 -23.57
N ASN A 29 8.18 -7.24 -23.14
CA ASN A 29 6.93 -7.52 -22.43
C ASN A 29 5.89 -8.22 -23.32
N LEU A 30 5.76 -7.82 -24.58
CA LEU A 30 4.82 -8.45 -25.51
C LEU A 30 5.23 -9.91 -25.83
N ASN A 31 6.53 -10.16 -26.03
CA ASN A 31 7.04 -11.51 -26.25
C ASN A 31 6.88 -12.43 -25.04
N ASN A 32 6.99 -11.90 -23.82
CA ASN A 32 6.74 -12.67 -22.60
C ASN A 32 5.25 -12.98 -22.39
N VAL A 33 4.36 -12.04 -22.74
CA VAL A 33 2.91 -12.26 -22.72
C VAL A 33 2.52 -13.30 -23.80
N ILE A 34 3.08 -13.20 -25.01
CA ILE A 34 2.82 -14.16 -26.09
C ILE A 34 3.34 -15.56 -25.71
N LYS A 35 4.55 -15.68 -25.14
CA LYS A 35 5.07 -16.97 -24.65
C LYS A 35 4.25 -17.53 -23.49
N PHE A 36 3.74 -16.68 -22.59
CA PHE A 36 2.86 -17.10 -21.51
C PHE A 36 1.53 -17.62 -22.04
N VAL A 37 0.92 -16.94 -23.00
CA VAL A 37 -0.32 -17.37 -23.66
C VAL A 37 -0.09 -18.63 -24.50
N GLN A 38 1.04 -18.76 -25.20
CA GLN A 38 1.40 -19.96 -25.96
C GLN A 38 1.72 -21.16 -25.05
N GLY A 39 2.29 -20.92 -23.85
CA GLY A 39 2.54 -21.97 -22.84
C GLY A 39 1.26 -22.55 -22.21
N ILE A 40 0.16 -21.80 -22.23
CA ILE A 40 -1.15 -22.25 -21.73
C ILE A 40 -1.91 -23.08 -22.81
N PHE A 41 -1.60 -22.90 -24.09
CA PHE A 41 -2.32 -23.50 -25.21
C PHE A 41 -1.44 -24.41 -26.11
N TYR A 42 -0.46 -25.10 -25.55
CA TYR A 42 0.26 -26.12 -26.33
C TYR A 42 -0.58 -27.39 -26.39
N PHE A 43 -1.51 -27.47 -27.39
CA PHE A 43 -2.01 -28.71 -27.95
C PHE A 43 -1.50 -28.87 -29.40
N PRO A 44 -0.97 -30.04 -29.81
CA PRO A 44 -0.63 -30.29 -31.20
C PRO A 44 -1.92 -30.45 -31.99
N ILE A 45 -2.36 -29.41 -32.65
CA ILE A 45 -3.40 -29.51 -33.67
C ILE A 45 -2.70 -29.61 -35.05
N ASN A 46 -2.52 -30.81 -35.50
CA ASN A 46 -2.32 -31.04 -36.90
C ASN A 46 -3.67 -30.85 -37.61
N ASN A 47 -3.69 -29.92 -38.57
CA ASN A 47 -4.75 -29.66 -39.54
C ASN A 47 -6.04 -29.00 -39.01
N LEU A 48 -6.01 -27.66 -38.90
CA LEU A 48 -7.20 -26.84 -39.09
C LEU A 48 -6.80 -25.48 -39.70
N GLN A 49 -7.21 -25.27 -40.94
CA GLN A 49 -7.13 -23.97 -41.60
C GLN A 49 -8.13 -23.02 -40.96
N ILE A 50 -7.64 -21.88 -40.44
CA ILE A 50 -8.49 -20.81 -39.91
C ILE A 50 -8.82 -19.88 -41.06
N THR A 51 -10.02 -19.97 -41.57
CA THR A 51 -10.66 -18.91 -42.37
C THR A 51 -11.33 -17.90 -41.47
N LYS A 52 -11.27 -16.64 -41.89
CA LYS A 52 -11.67 -15.38 -41.30
C LYS A 52 -13.01 -15.43 -40.54
N ALA A 53 -13.07 -14.64 -39.46
CA ALA A 53 -14.26 -14.35 -38.67
C ALA A 53 -15.44 -13.83 -39.54
N PRO A 54 -16.68 -14.27 -39.29
CA PRO A 54 -17.86 -13.62 -39.85
C PRO A 54 -18.56 -12.71 -38.84
N SER A 55 -18.90 -11.55 -39.38
CA SER A 55 -19.85 -10.58 -38.86
C SER A 55 -21.27 -11.16 -38.70
N TYR A 56 -22.04 -10.57 -37.78
CA TYR A 56 -23.46 -10.79 -37.55
C TYR A 56 -24.30 -11.02 -38.81
N PHE A 57 -25.11 -12.07 -38.80
CA PHE A 57 -26.26 -12.17 -39.68
C PHE A 57 -27.43 -12.92 -39.03
N ASN A 58 -28.63 -12.28 -39.12
CA ASN A 58 -29.94 -12.79 -38.84
C ASN A 58 -30.33 -13.98 -39.72
N LEU A 59 -30.87 -15.04 -39.12
CA LEU A 59 -31.46 -16.17 -39.82
C LEU A 59 -32.98 -16.08 -39.83
N LYS A 60 -33.52 -15.88 -41.02
CA LYS A 60 -34.90 -16.30 -41.37
C LYS A 60 -34.84 -17.57 -42.20
N SER A 61 -35.74 -18.47 -41.84
CA SER A 61 -35.98 -19.82 -42.33
C SER A 61 -36.19 -19.98 -43.85
N LYS A 62 -35.81 -21.12 -44.43
CA LYS A 62 -36.69 -21.99 -45.19
C LYS A 62 -36.07 -23.35 -45.51
N THR A 63 -36.89 -24.34 -45.46
CA THR A 63 -36.83 -25.80 -45.61
C THR A 63 -36.23 -26.34 -46.88
N SER A 64 -35.51 -27.52 -46.83
CA SER A 64 -35.89 -28.71 -47.59
C SER A 64 -35.08 -29.96 -47.15
N LEU A 65 -35.70 -31.11 -47.21
CA LEU A 65 -35.28 -32.44 -46.76
C LEU A 65 -34.08 -32.98 -47.57
N SER A 66 -33.15 -33.66 -46.88
CA SER A 66 -32.57 -34.92 -47.36
C SER A 66 -32.01 -35.72 -46.16
N LYS A 67 -32.27 -37.02 -46.18
CA LYS A 67 -31.96 -38.04 -45.17
C LYS A 67 -30.45 -38.19 -45.00
N GLY A 68 -29.96 -38.00 -43.80
CA GLY A 68 -28.59 -38.36 -43.39
C GLY A 68 -28.58 -38.53 -41.88
N LEU A 69 -28.07 -39.66 -41.40
CA LEU A 69 -27.97 -40.01 -39.98
C LEU A 69 -27.35 -38.86 -39.16
N SER A 70 -28.14 -38.26 -38.30
CA SER A 70 -27.69 -37.26 -37.34
C SER A 70 -27.32 -37.97 -36.06
N MET A 71 -26.02 -38.14 -35.82
CA MET A 71 -25.52 -38.38 -34.46
C MET A 71 -25.66 -37.04 -33.69
N ARG A 72 -26.73 -36.85 -32.94
CA ARG A 72 -26.84 -35.85 -31.93
C ARG A 72 -26.09 -36.32 -30.68
N VAL A 73 -24.79 -36.08 -30.62
CA VAL A 73 -24.08 -36.10 -29.32
C VAL A 73 -24.50 -34.84 -28.61
N GLY A 74 -25.32 -34.98 -27.61
CA GLY A 74 -25.79 -33.84 -26.78
C GLY A 74 -24.60 -33.19 -26.10
N ILE A 75 -24.63 -31.86 -25.96
CA ILE A 75 -23.64 -31.06 -25.24
C ILE A 75 -23.34 -31.62 -23.85
N SER A 76 -24.31 -32.26 -23.23
CA SER A 76 -24.19 -32.97 -21.93
C SER A 76 -23.24 -34.17 -21.96
N GLU A 77 -23.19 -34.91 -23.07
CA GLU A 77 -22.29 -36.05 -23.23
C GLU A 77 -20.86 -35.62 -23.59
N ALA A 78 -20.68 -34.55 -24.36
CA ALA A 78 -19.39 -33.92 -24.59
C ALA A 78 -18.77 -33.41 -23.27
N ILE A 79 -19.57 -32.81 -22.40
CA ILE A 79 -19.14 -32.35 -21.05
C ILE A 79 -18.78 -33.57 -20.19
N ARG A 80 -19.50 -34.68 -20.28
CA ARG A 80 -19.24 -35.90 -19.51
C ARG A 80 -17.95 -36.60 -19.94
N LEU A 81 -17.64 -36.67 -21.24
CA LEU A 81 -16.41 -37.19 -21.78
C LEU A 81 -15.20 -36.31 -21.45
N PHE A 82 -15.36 -34.96 -21.41
CA PHE A 82 -14.33 -34.05 -20.96
C PHE A 82 -14.06 -34.16 -19.46
N SER A 83 -15.06 -34.46 -18.62
CA SER A 83 -14.87 -34.59 -17.18
C SER A 83 -14.21 -35.89 -16.73
N THR A 84 -14.19 -36.94 -17.59
CA THR A 84 -13.58 -38.24 -17.24
C THR A 84 -12.10 -38.36 -17.69
N THR A 85 -11.64 -37.51 -18.62
CA THR A 85 -10.24 -37.55 -19.12
C THR A 85 -9.36 -36.44 -18.56
N TYR A 86 -9.92 -35.38 -18.03
CA TYR A 86 -9.18 -34.28 -17.42
C TYR A 86 -9.22 -34.41 -15.87
N LYS A 87 -8.21 -35.12 -15.31
CA LYS A 87 -7.84 -34.90 -13.91
C LYS A 87 -7.24 -33.50 -13.86
N SER A 88 -8.06 -32.48 -13.56
CA SER A 88 -7.53 -31.15 -13.26
C SER A 88 -6.45 -31.28 -12.19
N PRO A 89 -5.33 -30.55 -12.28
CA PRO A 89 -4.40 -30.46 -11.15
C PRO A 89 -5.25 -30.14 -9.92
N ARG A 90 -5.12 -30.96 -8.85
CA ARG A 90 -5.84 -30.70 -7.60
C ARG A 90 -5.63 -29.23 -7.26
N ALA A 91 -6.72 -28.48 -7.19
CA ALA A 91 -6.67 -27.12 -6.63
C ALA A 91 -5.90 -27.20 -5.30
N PRO A 92 -4.98 -26.25 -5.02
CA PRO A 92 -4.28 -26.24 -3.74
C PRO A 92 -5.32 -26.39 -2.66
N ARG A 93 -5.08 -27.30 -1.69
CA ARG A 93 -6.01 -27.51 -0.57
C ARG A 93 -6.28 -26.14 0.06
N ALA A 94 -7.54 -25.84 0.37
CA ALA A 94 -7.96 -24.56 0.97
C ALA A 94 -7.02 -24.09 2.10
N GLY A 95 -6.51 -25.01 2.91
CA GLY A 95 -5.53 -24.73 3.96
C GLY A 95 -4.18 -24.12 3.51
N THR A 96 -3.79 -24.26 2.22
CA THR A 96 -2.54 -23.65 1.70
C THR A 96 -2.74 -22.17 1.36
N LEU A 97 -3.88 -21.80 0.79
CA LEU A 97 -4.22 -20.40 0.49
C LEU A 97 -4.49 -19.61 1.77
N ASP A 98 -5.15 -20.21 2.75
CA ASP A 98 -5.38 -19.58 4.05
C ASP A 98 -4.07 -19.34 4.80
N ASN A 99 -3.11 -20.26 4.76
CA ASN A 99 -1.78 -20.07 5.35
C ASN A 99 -0.97 -18.98 4.64
N ILE A 100 -1.03 -18.88 3.32
CA ILE A 100 -0.33 -17.82 2.55
C ILE A 100 -0.95 -16.45 2.87
N ASN A 101 -2.28 -16.34 2.91
CA ASN A 101 -2.98 -15.11 3.25
C ASN A 101 -2.73 -14.70 4.71
N ASN A 102 -2.70 -15.65 5.65
CA ASN A 102 -2.40 -15.38 7.04
C ASN A 102 -0.96 -14.89 7.21
N ASN A 103 0.03 -15.52 6.57
CA ASN A 103 1.42 -15.10 6.60
C ASN A 103 1.63 -13.71 5.98
N PHE A 104 0.94 -13.40 4.87
CA PHE A 104 1.00 -12.09 4.24
C PHE A 104 0.41 -11.01 5.15
N ASN A 105 -0.75 -11.26 5.74
CA ASN A 105 -1.40 -10.35 6.68
C ASN A 105 -0.56 -10.14 7.94
N GLU A 106 0.09 -11.18 8.43
CA GLU A 106 1.00 -11.10 9.57
C GLU A 106 2.24 -10.26 9.26
N LYS A 107 2.88 -10.47 8.11
CA LYS A 107 4.01 -9.66 7.64
C LYS A 107 3.63 -8.19 7.57
N LYS A 108 2.49 -7.85 6.94
CA LYS A 108 1.99 -6.47 6.84
C LYS A 108 1.69 -5.85 8.20
N PHE A 109 1.17 -6.64 9.14
CA PHE A 109 0.97 -6.20 10.51
C PHE A 109 2.29 -5.89 11.21
N ASN A 110 3.31 -6.75 11.07
CA ASN A 110 4.62 -6.58 11.70
C ASN A 110 5.37 -5.36 11.12
N GLU A 111 5.30 -5.13 9.81
CA GLU A 111 5.82 -3.95 9.14
C GLU A 111 5.13 -2.67 9.67
N TRP A 112 3.79 -2.66 9.77
CA TRP A 112 3.03 -1.57 10.36
C TRP A 112 3.41 -1.33 11.83
N LEU A 113 3.53 -2.39 12.64
CA LEU A 113 3.92 -2.29 14.05
C LEU A 113 5.31 -1.67 14.20
N ALA A 114 6.26 -2.06 13.36
CA ALA A 114 7.60 -1.47 13.36
C ALA A 114 7.56 0.03 13.09
N GLY A 115 6.78 0.47 12.11
CA GLY A 115 6.55 1.90 11.84
C GLY A 115 5.90 2.64 13.01
N LEU A 116 4.91 2.03 13.65
CA LEU A 116 4.25 2.57 14.83
C LEU A 116 5.24 2.75 16.01
N ILE A 117 6.12 1.78 16.22
CA ILE A 117 7.14 1.83 17.27
C ILE A 117 8.21 2.86 16.93
N ASP A 118 8.62 2.98 15.69
CA ASP A 118 9.63 3.96 15.24
C ASP A 118 9.17 5.41 15.48
N GLY A 119 7.86 5.68 15.39
CA GLY A 119 7.31 6.97 15.77
C GLY A 119 7.16 7.12 17.29
N ASP A 120 6.16 6.49 17.88
CA ASP A 120 5.70 6.73 19.25
C ASP A 120 6.05 5.61 20.26
N GLY A 121 6.70 4.52 19.80
CA GLY A 121 7.09 3.42 20.68
C GLY A 121 8.38 3.71 21.45
N CYS A 122 8.54 3.05 22.59
CA CYS A 122 9.76 3.09 23.39
C CYS A 122 9.98 1.73 24.06
N PHE A 123 11.11 1.07 23.70
CA PHE A 123 11.56 -0.09 24.43
C PHE A 123 12.40 0.37 25.64
N GLN A 124 12.17 -0.27 26.76
CA GLN A 124 12.88 0.04 28.00
C GLN A 124 13.42 -1.23 28.65
N LEU A 125 14.65 -1.17 29.16
CA LEU A 125 15.24 -2.17 30.03
C LEU A 125 15.62 -1.47 31.33
N SER A 126 14.94 -1.84 32.42
CA SER A 126 15.24 -1.27 33.73
C SER A 126 16.58 -1.80 34.27
N LYS A 127 17.19 -1.08 35.23
CA LYS A 127 18.41 -1.54 35.93
C LYS A 127 18.24 -2.91 36.60
N LYS A 128 17.01 -3.27 36.98
CA LYS A 128 16.66 -4.57 37.54
C LYS A 128 16.41 -5.66 36.50
N GLY A 129 16.59 -5.32 35.21
CA GLY A 129 16.43 -6.25 34.10
C GLY A 129 14.97 -6.44 33.64
N TYR A 130 14.02 -5.62 34.03
CA TYR A 130 12.63 -5.70 33.50
C TYR A 130 12.53 -5.01 32.13
N ALA A 131 12.13 -5.76 31.12
CA ALA A 131 11.89 -5.28 29.79
C ALA A 131 10.45 -4.79 29.64
N SER A 132 10.24 -3.69 28.90
CA SER A 132 8.91 -3.23 28.55
C SER A 132 8.87 -2.54 27.19
N LEU A 133 7.68 -2.53 26.56
CA LEU A 133 7.35 -1.69 25.42
C LEU A 133 6.23 -0.75 25.85
N GLU A 134 6.41 0.55 25.62
CA GLU A 134 5.37 1.56 25.81
C GLU A 134 5.09 2.27 24.49
N ILE A 135 3.80 2.54 24.19
CA ILE A 135 3.35 3.33 23.05
C ILE A 135 2.29 4.30 23.58
N THR A 136 2.45 5.60 23.29
CA THR A 136 1.51 6.64 23.71
C THR A 136 0.89 7.30 22.49
N MET A 137 -0.44 7.25 22.37
CA MET A 137 -1.18 7.85 21.24
C MET A 137 -2.37 8.66 21.75
N GLU A 138 -2.86 9.55 20.90
CA GLU A 138 -4.07 10.30 21.17
C GLU A 138 -5.29 9.36 21.25
N ILE A 139 -6.29 9.69 22.08
CA ILE A 139 -7.47 8.83 22.31
C ILE A 139 -8.26 8.52 21.03
N ARG A 140 -8.25 9.41 20.04
CA ARG A 140 -8.89 9.17 18.74
C ARG A 140 -8.23 8.05 17.95
N ASP A 141 -6.93 7.77 18.20
CA ASP A 141 -6.15 6.72 17.54
C ASP A 141 -6.09 5.42 18.36
N LYS A 142 -6.98 5.31 19.38
CA LYS A 142 -7.08 4.14 20.28
C LYS A 142 -7.10 2.79 19.58
N ASN A 143 -7.66 2.74 18.36
CA ASN A 143 -7.75 1.50 17.58
C ASN A 143 -6.37 0.88 17.33
N CYS A 144 -5.34 1.69 17.07
CA CYS A 144 -3.97 1.20 16.90
C CYS A 144 -3.49 0.45 18.15
N LEU A 145 -3.70 1.03 19.34
CA LEU A 145 -3.27 0.42 20.60
C LEU A 145 -4.07 -0.84 20.93
N TYR A 146 -5.37 -0.88 20.60
CA TYR A 146 -6.20 -2.07 20.82
C TYR A 146 -5.77 -3.24 19.93
N LEU A 147 -5.38 -2.99 18.67
CA LEU A 147 -4.84 -4.03 17.78
C LEU A 147 -3.52 -4.61 18.31
N VAL A 148 -2.62 -3.75 18.82
CA VAL A 148 -1.37 -4.20 19.45
C VAL A 148 -1.66 -5.02 20.71
N LYS A 149 -2.58 -4.55 21.57
CA LYS A 149 -2.99 -5.27 22.78
C LYS A 149 -3.62 -6.62 22.46
N GLN A 150 -4.45 -6.70 21.43
CA GLN A 150 -5.10 -7.95 21.03
C GLN A 150 -4.07 -9.01 20.60
N LYS A 151 -2.98 -8.58 19.93
CA LYS A 151 -1.96 -9.53 19.44
C LYS A 151 -0.93 -9.92 20.50
N PHE A 152 -0.51 -8.99 21.35
CA PHE A 152 0.62 -9.18 22.26
C PHE A 152 0.25 -9.13 23.75
N GLY A 153 -1.01 -8.87 24.08
CA GLY A 153 -1.43 -8.65 25.47
C GLY A 153 -1.05 -7.26 25.98
N GLY A 154 -0.77 -7.14 27.25
CA GLY A 154 -0.45 -5.85 27.89
C GLY A 154 -1.68 -5.08 28.35
N SER A 155 -1.50 -3.81 28.72
CA SER A 155 -2.54 -2.94 29.28
C SER A 155 -2.58 -1.59 28.57
N ILE A 156 -3.77 -0.99 28.50
CA ILE A 156 -3.98 0.39 28.03
C ILE A 156 -4.54 1.21 29.16
N LYS A 157 -3.92 2.35 29.47
CA LYS A 157 -4.36 3.29 30.52
C LYS A 157 -4.48 4.68 29.93
N ILE A 158 -5.47 5.44 30.43
CA ILE A 158 -5.63 6.86 30.12
C ILE A 158 -4.55 7.62 30.91
N LYS A 159 -3.87 8.57 30.27
CA LYS A 159 -2.97 9.51 30.95
C LYS A 159 -3.79 10.59 31.65
N SER A 160 -3.17 11.30 32.59
CA SER A 160 -3.81 12.28 33.46
C SER A 160 -4.56 13.42 32.75
N ASP A 161 -4.18 13.73 31.51
CA ASP A 161 -4.80 14.78 30.68
C ASP A 161 -5.96 14.29 29.79
N ILE A 162 -6.45 13.06 30.00
CA ILE A 162 -7.62 12.42 29.35
C ILE A 162 -7.52 12.30 27.80
N LYS A 163 -6.63 13.07 27.17
CA LYS A 163 -6.50 13.07 25.70
C LYS A 163 -5.60 11.97 25.15
N TRP A 164 -4.81 11.32 26.02
CA TRP A 164 -3.77 10.39 25.63
C TRP A 164 -3.97 9.03 26.28
N LEU A 165 -3.74 7.97 25.48
CA LEU A 165 -3.70 6.60 25.93
C LEU A 165 -2.26 6.10 25.91
N ARG A 166 -1.89 5.36 26.95
CA ARG A 166 -0.61 4.67 27.03
C ARG A 166 -0.84 3.17 27.06
N TYR A 167 -0.36 2.49 26.03
CA TYR A 167 -0.18 1.04 26.00
C TYR A 167 1.13 0.67 26.70
N ARG A 168 1.10 -0.38 27.51
CA ARG A 168 2.27 -0.93 28.17
C ARG A 168 2.26 -2.45 28.15
N LEU A 169 3.36 -3.04 27.66
CA LEU A 169 3.65 -4.46 27.67
C LEU A 169 4.91 -4.69 28.51
N HIS A 170 4.86 -5.62 29.46
CA HIS A 170 6.00 -5.91 30.37
C HIS A 170 6.16 -7.39 30.75
N HIS A 171 5.23 -8.28 30.36
CA HIS A 171 5.39 -9.71 30.55
C HIS A 171 6.30 -10.30 29.46
N LYS A 172 7.13 -11.26 29.88
CA LYS A 172 8.22 -11.82 29.08
C LYS A 172 7.74 -12.37 27.73
N GLU A 173 6.68 -13.17 27.74
CA GLU A 173 6.14 -13.82 26.54
C GLU A 173 5.72 -12.79 25.49
N GLY A 174 5.00 -11.75 25.89
CA GLY A 174 4.58 -10.69 24.98
C GLY A 174 5.76 -9.88 24.43
N ILE A 175 6.77 -9.60 25.27
CA ILE A 175 8.00 -8.91 24.80
C ILE A 175 8.74 -9.77 23.77
N LEU A 176 8.89 -11.08 23.99
CA LEU A 176 9.53 -11.98 23.03
C LEU A 176 8.75 -12.04 21.71
N LEU A 177 7.42 -12.09 21.76
CA LEU A 177 6.57 -12.04 20.56
C LEU A 177 6.78 -10.73 19.78
N VAL A 178 6.85 -9.58 20.49
CA VAL A 178 7.13 -8.28 19.83
C VAL A 178 8.52 -8.25 19.23
N ILE A 179 9.56 -8.71 19.96
CA ILE A 179 10.93 -8.76 19.42
C ILE A 179 10.93 -9.57 18.12
N ASN A 180 10.34 -10.77 18.12
CA ASN A 180 10.28 -11.63 16.93
C ASN A 180 9.51 -10.97 15.77
N ALA A 181 8.47 -10.20 16.07
CA ALA A 181 7.66 -9.52 15.06
C ALA A 181 8.38 -8.34 14.39
N VAL A 182 9.25 -7.60 15.11
CA VAL A 182 9.82 -6.34 14.61
C VAL A 182 11.33 -6.37 14.42
N ASN A 183 12.03 -7.42 14.82
CA ASN A 183 13.48 -7.56 14.67
C ASN A 183 13.84 -7.67 13.17
N GLY A 184 14.59 -6.70 12.66
CA GLY A 184 14.87 -6.51 11.23
C GLY A 184 13.87 -5.60 10.51
N LEU A 185 12.92 -4.97 11.22
CA LEU A 185 11.95 -4.04 10.62
C LEU A 185 12.02 -2.62 11.20
N ILE A 186 12.58 -2.46 12.40
CA ILE A 186 12.79 -1.16 13.07
C ILE A 186 13.84 -0.35 12.31
N ARG A 187 13.57 0.93 12.06
CA ARG A 187 14.41 1.83 11.26
C ARG A 187 14.94 3.04 12.01
N ASN A 188 14.25 3.46 13.07
CA ASN A 188 14.69 4.58 13.90
C ASN A 188 15.95 4.15 14.71
N PRO A 189 17.11 4.83 14.55
CA PRO A 189 18.34 4.45 15.25
C PRO A 189 18.17 4.33 16.76
N ASP A 190 17.43 5.26 17.39
CA ASP A 190 17.19 5.21 18.84
C ASP A 190 16.39 3.96 19.23
N ARG A 191 15.46 3.52 18.39
CA ARG A 191 14.66 2.31 18.61
C ARG A 191 15.46 1.04 18.35
N ILE A 192 16.37 1.08 17.36
CA ILE A 192 17.32 -0.03 17.11
C ILE A 192 18.20 -0.27 18.32
N ILE A 193 18.77 0.79 18.91
CA ILE A 193 19.59 0.69 20.13
C ILE A 193 18.74 0.12 21.29
N GLN A 194 17.55 0.63 21.50
CA GLN A 194 16.65 0.15 22.55
C GLN A 194 16.26 -1.33 22.35
N LEU A 195 15.94 -1.74 21.11
CA LEU A 195 15.65 -3.12 20.76
C LEU A 195 16.88 -4.01 20.95
N GLY A 196 18.07 -3.52 20.58
CA GLY A 196 19.35 -4.22 20.76
C GLY A 196 19.60 -4.62 22.21
N ASN A 197 19.36 -3.72 23.16
CA ASN A 197 19.46 -4.01 24.59
C ASN A 197 18.52 -5.14 25.06
N LEU A 198 17.31 -5.21 24.45
CA LEU A 198 16.36 -6.30 24.74
C LEU A 198 16.81 -7.60 24.07
N CYS A 199 17.29 -7.52 22.84
CA CYS A 199 17.83 -8.68 22.10
C CYS A 199 19.02 -9.30 22.85
N GLU A 200 19.95 -8.49 23.33
CA GLU A 200 21.09 -8.92 24.15
C GLU A 200 20.60 -9.64 25.42
N LYS A 201 19.67 -9.01 26.17
CA LYS A 201 19.09 -9.62 27.38
C LYS A 201 18.50 -11.01 27.16
N TYR A 202 17.85 -11.23 26.02
CA TYR A 202 17.18 -12.49 25.72
C TYR A 202 18.00 -13.41 24.81
N SER A 203 19.27 -13.08 24.55
CA SER A 203 20.17 -13.84 23.66
C SER A 203 19.61 -14.05 22.25
N ILE A 204 18.92 -13.04 21.72
CA ILE A 204 18.36 -13.02 20.37
C ILE A 204 19.30 -12.16 19.49
N PRO A 205 19.77 -12.65 18.34
CA PRO A 205 20.60 -11.82 17.46
C PRO A 205 19.80 -10.64 16.91
N LEU A 206 20.32 -9.41 17.06
CA LEU A 206 19.73 -8.22 16.47
C LEU A 206 19.88 -8.27 14.95
N LYS A 207 18.78 -8.01 14.24
CA LYS A 207 18.74 -7.89 12.79
C LYS A 207 18.52 -6.42 12.39
N TYR A 208 19.20 -5.98 11.33
CA TYR A 208 18.99 -4.65 10.75
C TYR A 208 17.96 -4.70 9.64
N PRO A 209 17.23 -3.60 9.39
CA PRO A 209 16.18 -3.57 8.38
C PRO A 209 16.77 -3.53 6.97
N GLU A 210 16.15 -4.28 6.06
CA GLU A 210 16.38 -4.15 4.63
C GLU A 210 15.93 -2.77 4.11
N PRO A 211 16.44 -2.30 2.96
CA PRO A 211 16.00 -1.04 2.35
C PRO A 211 14.47 -0.96 2.25
N LEU A 212 13.91 0.23 2.52
CA LEU A 212 12.45 0.45 2.43
C LEU A 212 12.00 0.34 0.97
N THR A 213 10.92 -0.39 0.73
CA THR A 213 10.27 -0.52 -0.58
C THR A 213 8.89 0.09 -0.55
N PHE A 214 8.33 0.40 -1.74
CA PHE A 214 6.99 0.97 -1.85
C PHE A 214 5.91 0.05 -1.24
N ASP A 215 6.07 -1.26 -1.36
CA ASP A 215 5.09 -2.23 -0.86
C ASP A 215 5.18 -2.49 0.64
N ASN A 216 6.24 -2.02 1.32
CA ASN A 216 6.44 -2.26 2.74
C ASN A 216 5.43 -1.49 3.60
N GLY A 217 4.78 -2.15 4.55
CA GLY A 217 3.76 -1.56 5.43
C GLY A 217 4.27 -0.57 6.48
N TRP A 218 5.59 -0.36 6.59
CA TRP A 218 6.21 0.47 7.61
C TRP A 218 5.72 1.92 7.62
N LEU A 219 5.61 2.56 6.43
CA LEU A 219 5.13 3.95 6.36
C LEU A 219 3.72 4.10 6.92
N SER A 220 2.84 3.11 6.77
CA SER A 220 1.48 3.18 7.33
C SER A 220 1.50 3.30 8.85
N GLY A 221 2.34 2.51 9.54
CA GLY A 221 2.50 2.60 11.00
C GLY A 221 3.17 3.90 11.44
N PHE A 222 4.24 4.31 10.76
CA PHE A 222 4.92 5.57 11.01
C PHE A 222 4.02 6.78 10.76
N PHE A 223 3.15 6.71 9.76
CA PHE A 223 2.17 7.74 9.47
C PHE A 223 1.05 7.80 10.52
N ASP A 224 0.68 6.68 11.11
CA ASP A 224 -0.31 6.63 12.20
C ASP A 224 0.15 7.39 13.45
N THR A 225 1.47 7.53 13.66
CA THR A 225 2.09 8.31 14.73
C THR A 225 2.44 9.72 14.25
N ASP A 226 3.51 9.87 13.50
CA ASP A 226 4.14 11.14 13.10
C ASP A 226 3.50 11.81 11.89
N GLY A 227 2.59 11.12 11.20
CA GLY A 227 1.92 11.63 10.02
C GLY A 227 0.79 12.62 10.33
N SER A 228 0.54 13.52 9.42
CA SER A 228 -0.60 14.44 9.47
C SER A 228 -1.14 14.73 8.07
N ILE A 229 -2.45 14.93 7.98
CA ILE A 229 -3.13 15.37 6.76
C ILE A 229 -3.87 16.63 7.13
N TYR A 230 -3.55 17.72 6.44
CA TYR A 230 -4.27 18.95 6.70
C TYR A 230 -4.66 19.67 5.40
N LEU A 231 -5.73 20.45 5.47
CA LEU A 231 -6.23 21.28 4.39
C LEU A 231 -5.97 22.73 4.75
N ASN A 232 -5.17 23.43 3.93
CA ASN A 232 -5.04 24.85 4.02
C ASN A 232 -6.31 25.50 3.45
N LEU A 233 -7.11 26.12 4.30
CA LEU A 233 -8.41 26.68 3.89
C LEU A 233 -8.25 27.89 2.94
N LEU A 234 -7.19 28.69 3.08
CA LEU A 234 -6.96 29.87 2.23
C LEU A 234 -6.64 29.47 0.78
N SER A 235 -5.71 28.54 0.61
CA SER A 235 -5.32 28.03 -0.73
C SER A 235 -6.19 26.86 -1.18
N SER A 236 -7.02 26.34 -0.29
CA SER A 236 -7.74 25.07 -0.48
C SER A 236 -6.82 23.93 -0.91
N GLN A 237 -5.58 23.90 -0.43
CA GLN A 237 -4.57 22.89 -0.76
C GLN A 237 -4.46 21.87 0.36
N VAL A 238 -4.44 20.59 -0.02
CA VAL A 238 -4.16 19.49 0.92
C VAL A 238 -2.66 19.26 1.00
N LEU A 239 -2.19 19.00 2.22
CA LEU A 239 -0.82 18.62 2.51
C LEU A 239 -0.83 17.32 3.34
N ILE A 240 0.04 16.38 2.95
CA ILE A 240 0.37 15.20 3.73
C ILE A 240 1.77 15.43 4.29
N THR A 241 1.96 15.28 5.60
CA THR A 241 3.24 15.57 6.24
C THR A 241 3.59 14.49 7.26
N ALA A 242 4.89 14.33 7.53
CA ALA A 242 5.39 13.62 8.70
C ALA A 242 6.57 14.39 9.28
N SER A 243 6.66 14.48 10.62
CA SER A 243 7.70 15.26 11.28
C SER A 243 8.54 14.34 12.16
N GLN A 244 9.87 14.49 12.10
CA GLN A 244 10.80 13.65 12.85
C GLN A 244 12.08 14.42 13.16
N LYS A 245 12.69 14.17 14.32
CA LYS A 245 14.01 14.73 14.65
C LYS A 245 15.10 14.13 13.77
N ASN A 246 15.01 12.85 13.49
CA ASN A 246 15.97 12.15 12.66
C ASN A 246 15.62 12.27 11.17
N LYS A 247 16.37 13.11 10.43
CA LYS A 247 16.16 13.32 9.00
C LYS A 247 16.27 12.04 8.17
N PHE A 248 17.16 11.12 8.57
CA PHE A 248 17.42 9.87 7.86
C PHE A 248 16.15 9.03 7.61
N LEU A 249 15.22 9.02 8.57
CA LEU A 249 13.93 8.32 8.40
C LEU A 249 13.08 8.94 7.29
N LEU A 250 13.18 10.25 7.08
CA LEU A 250 12.38 10.97 6.11
C LEU A 250 12.99 10.94 4.70
N ASP A 251 14.33 10.80 4.58
CA ASP A 251 15.03 10.80 3.29
C ASP A 251 14.51 9.68 2.37
N ASN A 252 14.28 8.49 2.93
CA ASN A 252 13.74 7.36 2.20
C ASN A 252 12.31 7.62 1.68
N LEU A 253 11.51 8.46 2.38
CA LEU A 253 10.15 8.79 1.97
C LEU A 253 10.14 9.66 0.73
N VAL A 254 11.09 10.57 0.59
CA VAL A 254 11.21 11.44 -0.60
C VAL A 254 11.48 10.61 -1.85
N SER A 255 12.40 9.65 -1.77
CA SER A 255 12.75 8.81 -2.93
C SER A 255 11.61 7.89 -3.37
N LEU A 256 10.84 7.35 -2.43
CA LEU A 256 9.76 6.39 -2.71
C LEU A 256 8.44 7.07 -3.05
N TYR A 257 8.07 8.13 -2.33
CA TYR A 257 6.73 8.70 -2.35
C TYR A 257 6.69 10.15 -2.86
N GLY A 258 7.87 10.74 -3.13
CA GLY A 258 7.96 12.15 -3.52
C GLY A 258 7.89 13.11 -2.34
N GLY A 259 7.56 14.37 -2.63
CA GLY A 259 7.55 15.42 -1.62
C GLY A 259 8.92 16.04 -1.35
N THR A 260 9.00 16.84 -0.31
CA THR A 260 10.21 17.60 0.07
C THR A 260 10.35 17.62 1.59
N ILE A 261 11.60 17.65 2.10
CA ILE A 261 11.89 17.79 3.52
C ILE A 261 12.28 19.23 3.83
N TYR A 262 11.63 19.82 4.82
CA TYR A 262 11.90 21.16 5.32
C TYR A 262 12.44 21.08 6.76
N PRO A 263 13.47 21.88 7.10
CA PRO A 263 13.93 21.99 8.48
C PRO A 263 12.92 22.76 9.34
N MET A 264 12.67 22.25 10.54
CA MET A 264 11.87 22.92 11.58
C MET A 264 12.84 23.44 12.66
N VAL A 265 13.54 24.54 12.36
CA VAL A 265 14.68 25.04 13.16
C VAL A 265 14.30 25.22 14.64
N LYS A 266 13.14 25.83 14.93
CA LYS A 266 12.69 26.07 16.32
C LYS A 266 12.49 24.79 17.13
N GLN A 267 12.14 23.67 16.46
CA GLN A 267 11.88 22.37 17.11
C GLN A 267 13.06 21.40 17.02
N GLY A 268 14.15 21.78 16.32
CA GLY A 268 15.28 20.87 16.06
C GLY A 268 14.86 19.60 15.33
N ALA A 269 13.94 19.72 14.38
CA ALA A 269 13.32 18.61 13.68
C ALA A 269 13.21 18.87 12.18
N PHE A 270 12.76 17.86 11.44
CA PHE A 270 12.52 17.92 10.00
C PHE A 270 11.07 17.54 9.71
N LYS A 271 10.50 18.12 8.67
CA LYS A 271 9.15 17.84 8.20
C LYS A 271 9.19 17.43 6.72
N TRP A 272 8.83 16.20 6.45
CA TRP A 272 8.49 15.76 5.10
C TRP A 272 7.09 16.27 4.74
N THR A 273 6.95 16.85 3.54
CA THR A 273 5.70 17.46 3.08
C THR A 273 5.44 17.06 1.64
N VAL A 274 4.24 16.53 1.40
CA VAL A 274 3.74 16.17 0.07
C VAL A 274 2.51 17.02 -0.22
N PHE A 275 2.55 17.75 -1.35
CA PHE A 275 1.46 18.63 -1.78
C PHE A 275 1.13 18.51 -3.28
N ARG A 276 2.04 17.91 -4.08
CA ARG A 276 1.79 17.68 -5.50
C ARG A 276 0.74 16.58 -5.66
N LYS A 277 -0.22 16.81 -6.56
CA LYS A 277 -1.32 15.87 -6.79
C LYS A 277 -0.84 14.47 -7.14
N ASP A 278 0.19 14.36 -7.99
CA ASP A 278 0.71 13.07 -8.45
C ASP A 278 1.38 12.28 -7.32
N ASP A 279 2.14 12.98 -6.45
CA ASP A 279 2.75 12.36 -5.27
C ASP A 279 1.68 11.93 -4.25
N ILE A 280 0.63 12.77 -4.04
CA ILE A 280 -0.50 12.40 -3.19
C ILE A 280 -1.26 11.20 -3.78
N SER A 281 -1.42 11.13 -5.11
CA SER A 281 -2.05 9.98 -5.77
C SER A 281 -1.26 8.69 -5.53
N LYS A 282 0.08 8.74 -5.60
CA LYS A 282 0.95 7.60 -5.24
C LYS A 282 0.75 7.16 -3.79
N LEU A 283 0.67 8.14 -2.87
CA LEU A 283 0.40 7.84 -1.45
C LEU A 283 -0.98 7.24 -1.24
N LEU A 284 -2.00 7.67 -1.96
CA LEU A 284 -3.33 7.05 -1.88
C LEU A 284 -3.29 5.59 -2.31
N THR A 285 -2.63 5.27 -3.44
CA THR A 285 -2.41 3.88 -3.88
C THR A 285 -1.63 3.07 -2.83
N TYR A 286 -0.62 3.66 -2.20
CA TYR A 286 0.10 3.03 -1.10
C TYR A 286 -0.84 2.71 0.08
N PHE A 287 -1.69 3.66 0.51
CA PHE A 287 -2.60 3.48 1.63
C PHE A 287 -3.82 2.60 1.31
N GLU A 288 -4.10 2.30 0.05
CA GLU A 288 -5.04 1.24 -0.35
C GLU A 288 -4.46 -0.15 -0.05
N ILE A 289 -3.16 -0.35 -0.34
CA ILE A 289 -2.45 -1.63 -0.10
C ILE A 289 -2.08 -1.78 1.40
N ASN A 290 -1.65 -0.69 2.03
CA ASN A 290 -1.22 -0.64 3.42
C ASN A 290 -2.05 0.39 4.21
N PRO A 291 -3.29 0.07 4.59
CA PRO A 291 -4.20 1.06 5.18
C PRO A 291 -3.71 1.57 6.54
N SER A 292 -3.80 2.88 6.75
CA SER A 292 -3.68 3.51 8.06
C SER A 292 -4.75 2.95 9.01
N ARG A 293 -4.39 2.68 10.24
CA ARG A 293 -5.27 2.09 11.28
C ARG A 293 -5.72 3.13 12.32
N SER A 294 -5.21 4.35 12.20
CA SER A 294 -5.61 5.52 13.02
C SER A 294 -6.83 6.23 12.45
N ALA A 295 -7.31 7.25 13.14
CA ALA A 295 -8.39 8.13 12.68
C ALA A 295 -8.03 8.82 11.35
N LYS A 296 -6.73 8.98 11.03
CA LYS A 296 -6.22 9.58 9.78
C LYS A 296 -6.72 8.86 8.52
N HIS A 297 -7.05 7.56 8.62
CA HIS A 297 -7.67 6.79 7.54
C HIS A 297 -8.94 7.43 6.99
N LYS A 298 -9.77 8.05 7.85
CA LYS A 298 -10.97 8.75 7.40
C LYS A 298 -10.64 9.94 6.49
N ARG A 299 -9.60 10.73 6.82
CA ARG A 299 -9.13 11.83 5.96
C ARG A 299 -8.50 11.35 4.67
N LEU A 300 -7.70 10.26 4.70
CA LEU A 300 -7.18 9.65 3.47
C LEU A 300 -8.29 9.31 2.49
N LYS A 301 -9.36 8.68 2.95
CA LYS A 301 -10.55 8.37 2.12
C LYS A 301 -11.25 9.60 1.56
N LEU A 302 -11.24 10.72 2.29
CA LEU A 302 -11.85 11.96 1.81
C LEU A 302 -11.05 12.64 0.70
N LEU A 303 -9.78 12.31 0.49
CA LEU A 303 -8.94 12.93 -0.53
C LEU A 303 -9.44 12.67 -1.96
N ILE A 304 -10.04 11.52 -2.23
CA ILE A 304 -10.68 11.24 -3.53
C ILE A 304 -11.77 12.28 -3.79
N LYS A 305 -12.67 12.46 -2.82
CA LYS A 305 -13.76 13.45 -2.92
C LYS A 305 -13.25 14.89 -2.98
N TYR A 306 -12.17 15.19 -2.27
CA TYR A 306 -11.51 16.49 -2.36
C TYR A 306 -11.08 16.79 -3.81
N TYR A 307 -10.39 15.86 -4.49
CA TYR A 307 -9.92 16.09 -5.86
C TYR A 307 -11.06 16.20 -6.87
N GLU A 308 -12.15 15.44 -6.70
CA GLU A 308 -13.37 15.59 -7.51
C GLU A 308 -13.95 17.01 -7.38
N LEU A 309 -14.13 17.48 -6.14
CA LEU A 309 -14.68 18.81 -5.88
C LEU A 309 -13.74 19.93 -6.36
N ARG A 310 -12.42 19.75 -6.23
CA ARG A 310 -11.43 20.70 -6.76
C ARG A 310 -11.47 20.77 -8.28
N LYS A 311 -11.61 19.64 -8.98
CA LYS A 311 -11.76 19.59 -10.45
C LYS A 311 -12.98 20.40 -10.91
N LEU A 312 -14.09 20.33 -10.17
CA LEU A 312 -15.32 21.10 -10.41
C LEU A 312 -15.26 22.55 -9.91
N LYS A 313 -14.11 23.01 -9.36
CA LYS A 313 -13.94 24.34 -8.76
C LYS A 313 -14.96 24.64 -7.64
N ALA A 314 -15.47 23.61 -6.95
CA ALA A 314 -16.49 23.75 -5.91
C ALA A 314 -16.05 24.65 -4.74
N HIS A 315 -14.74 24.74 -4.44
CA HIS A 315 -14.15 25.62 -3.43
C HIS A 315 -14.24 27.11 -3.77
N LEU A 316 -14.50 27.49 -5.04
CA LEU A 316 -14.70 28.85 -5.51
C LEU A 316 -16.16 29.19 -5.75
N ALA A 317 -17.05 28.19 -5.66
CA ALA A 317 -18.46 28.36 -5.96
C ALA A 317 -19.20 29.11 -4.83
N SER A 318 -20.22 29.89 -5.21
CA SER A 318 -21.08 30.56 -4.22
C SER A 318 -21.63 29.54 -3.20
N SER A 319 -21.65 29.94 -1.95
CA SER A 319 -22.10 29.09 -0.83
C SER A 319 -23.54 28.56 -0.97
N ASN A 320 -24.38 29.25 -1.72
CA ASN A 320 -25.79 28.90 -1.97
C ASN A 320 -25.96 27.97 -3.18
N SER A 321 -24.95 27.85 -4.04
CA SER A 321 -24.96 26.93 -5.18
C SER A 321 -24.84 25.47 -4.72
N LEU A 322 -25.24 24.53 -5.56
CA LEU A 322 -25.10 23.10 -5.30
C LEU A 322 -23.63 22.70 -5.05
N LEU A 323 -22.70 23.24 -5.84
CA LEU A 323 -21.27 23.00 -5.68
C LEU A 323 -20.73 23.56 -4.36
N GLY A 324 -21.13 24.80 -4.00
CA GLY A 324 -20.75 25.39 -2.71
C GLY A 324 -21.29 24.62 -1.51
N LYS A 325 -22.53 24.14 -1.57
CA LYS A 325 -23.11 23.27 -0.53
C LYS A 325 -22.35 21.95 -0.41
N ASN A 326 -21.96 21.33 -1.55
CA ASN A 326 -21.13 20.11 -1.55
C ASN A 326 -19.75 20.35 -0.95
N TRP A 327 -19.13 21.50 -1.22
CA TRP A 327 -17.84 21.88 -0.60
C TRP A 327 -17.99 22.06 0.91
N LYS A 328 -19.01 22.77 1.38
CA LYS A 328 -19.30 22.91 2.82
C LYS A 328 -19.51 21.55 3.51
N ASN A 329 -20.25 20.65 2.87
CA ASN A 329 -20.46 19.29 3.39
C ASN A 329 -19.15 18.48 3.46
N PHE A 330 -18.27 18.65 2.46
CA PHE A 330 -16.93 18.07 2.50
C PHE A 330 -16.13 18.61 3.69
N LEU A 331 -16.07 19.94 3.87
CA LEU A 331 -15.36 20.56 5.00
C LEU A 331 -15.88 20.07 6.35
N LYS A 332 -17.21 19.99 6.53
CA LYS A 332 -17.81 19.43 7.74
C LYS A 332 -17.33 17.99 8.02
N LYS A 333 -17.26 17.13 6.99
CA LYS A 333 -16.74 15.76 7.13
C LYS A 333 -15.23 15.75 7.40
N TRP A 334 -14.49 16.71 6.85
CA TRP A 334 -13.05 16.85 7.05
C TRP A 334 -12.71 17.23 8.50
N GLU A 335 -13.50 18.08 9.12
CA GLU A 335 -13.35 18.50 10.51
C GLU A 335 -13.78 17.41 11.50
N ASN A 336 -14.85 16.68 11.17
CA ASN A 336 -15.39 15.59 11.98
C ASN A 336 -14.68 14.25 11.75
N TYR A 337 -13.35 14.24 11.81
CA TYR A 337 -12.63 12.99 11.60
C TYR A 337 -12.30 12.24 12.90
N LEU A 338 -13.01 12.57 13.96
CA LEU A 338 -12.95 11.92 15.27
C LEU A 338 -13.55 10.50 15.26
#